data_87725b772374a580983e3284a0b1fc09
#
_entry.id   87725b772374a580983e3284a0b1fc09
#
_cell.length_a   1.000
_cell.length_b   1.000
_cell.length_c   1.000
_cell.angle_alpha   90.00
_cell.angle_beta   90.00
_cell.angle_gamma   90.00
#
_symmetry.space_group_name_H-M   'P 1'
#
loop_
_entity.id
_entity.type
_entity.pdbx_description
1 polymer ?
#
loop_
_entity_poly.entity_id
_entity_poly.type
_entity_poly.pdbx_seq_one_letter_code
_entity_poly.pdbx_strand_id
1 'polypeptide(L)'
;RVTGVQTCALPIYARDCEVLPSPGAFRLPDAIDDRCSPALSFRDVDWFEAHDAAFAAKLRINSDHNRVNNAAYGKTMHYAGDRFVHTFSALLPPEPWFESHPEYFALREDGERDRGALCLSHPEVVRLLTRGALDALEADPAADILSVSQNDNPQYCHCPACQAVADEEGSQAGPLIRAVNAVAAAVAQRHPHVLVDTLAYMYSRKPCRTKPADNVIVRLCSFECEFDTTLDDPQREPNAGFAADLEGWSQLTNRLYVWDYTTDFDIYLQTFPNFHVLQPNIQYLLRHHVTGIFEQGNREPDGEFGALRAYLLAKLLWNPEEDVQALTDGFLEHYYGKGWRHLKAYITGFEELIRELGTGATIYAKTEKLVPFRDRRTRAFLERARAWWDEAEAEEAGDRKS
;
A
#
# COMPACT_ATOMS: atom_id res chain seq x y z
N ARG A 1 8.49 1.12 25.35
CA ARG A 1 8.44 2.59 25.56
C ARG A 1 9.79 3.03 26.07
N VAL A 2 10.56 3.79 25.28
CA VAL A 2 11.73 4.53 25.80
C VAL A 2 11.15 5.71 26.57
N THR A 3 10.83 5.50 27.81
CA THR A 3 10.16 6.49 28.65
C THR A 3 11.05 7.66 29.08
N GLY A 4 12.29 7.73 28.64
CA GLY A 4 13.22 8.79 28.99
C GLY A 4 13.79 9.61 27.83
N VAL A 5 13.61 9.18 26.60
CA VAL A 5 14.10 9.88 25.38
C VAL A 5 12.96 10.51 24.58
N GLN A 6 11.74 10.27 25.01
CA GLN A 6 10.53 10.49 24.22
C GLN A 6 10.02 11.92 24.14
N THR A 7 10.60 12.87 24.85
CA THR A 7 9.92 14.16 25.04
C THR A 7 10.61 15.37 24.41
N CYS A 8 11.74 15.19 23.74
CA CYS A 8 12.48 16.34 23.24
C CYS A 8 12.78 16.24 21.74
N ALA A 9 11.78 16.27 20.92
CA ALA A 9 11.85 16.28 19.47
C ALA A 9 12.08 14.91 18.82
N LEU A 10 11.01 14.33 18.30
CA LEU A 10 11.11 13.26 17.29
C LEU A 10 11.89 13.84 16.09
N PRO A 11 12.94 13.16 15.62
CA PRO A 11 13.64 13.63 14.44
C PRO A 11 12.66 13.75 13.27
N ILE A 12 12.67 14.89 12.60
CA ILE A 12 11.95 15.09 11.35
C ILE A 12 12.88 14.62 10.23
N TYR A 13 12.41 13.69 9.42
CA TYR A 13 13.14 13.19 8.27
C TYR A 13 12.36 13.41 6.99
N ALA A 14 12.95 14.15 6.08
CA ALA A 14 12.66 14.14 4.66
C ALA A 14 13.94 13.76 3.92
N ARG A 15 13.87 13.47 2.64
CA ARG A 15 15.05 13.04 1.86
C ARG A 15 16.19 14.06 1.87
N ASP A 16 15.83 15.33 1.86
CA ASP A 16 16.71 16.50 1.79
C ASP A 16 16.77 17.32 3.09
N CYS A 17 16.05 16.91 4.12
CA CYS A 17 15.96 17.62 5.39
C CYS A 17 16.00 16.65 6.56
N GLU A 18 16.90 16.90 7.49
CA GLU A 18 16.99 16.17 8.75
C GLU A 18 17.06 17.15 9.91
N VAL A 19 16.04 17.13 10.77
CA VAL A 19 16.03 17.94 11.99
C VAL A 19 16.30 17.05 13.18
N LEU A 20 17.44 17.25 13.82
CA LEU A 20 17.84 16.52 15.01
C LEU A 20 17.74 17.42 16.25
N PRO A 21 17.40 16.83 17.41
CA PRO A 21 17.49 17.58 18.67
C PRO A 21 18.92 18.07 18.92
N SER A 22 19.04 19.20 19.59
CA SER A 22 20.35 19.73 19.98
C SER A 22 21.14 18.69 20.82
N PRO A 23 22.45 18.51 20.58
CA PRO A 23 23.25 17.49 21.27
C PRO A 23 23.12 17.49 22.81
N GLY A 24 22.94 18.66 23.43
CA GLY A 24 22.71 18.78 24.86
C GLY A 24 21.34 18.33 25.38
N ALA A 25 20.39 18.05 24.48
CA ALA A 25 19.06 17.55 24.84
C ALA A 25 19.00 16.03 24.99
N PHE A 26 20.05 15.30 24.56
CA PHE A 26 20.13 13.86 24.72
C PHE A 26 20.49 13.47 26.14
N ARG A 27 19.59 12.79 26.82
CA ARG A 27 19.87 12.13 28.10
C ARG A 27 19.52 10.66 27.93
N LEU A 28 20.54 9.81 28.00
CA LEU A 28 20.35 8.37 28.04
C LEU A 28 20.29 7.93 29.50
N PRO A 29 19.34 7.09 29.91
CA PRO A 29 19.37 6.45 31.21
C PRO A 29 20.58 5.52 31.32
N ASP A 30 21.08 5.30 32.56
CA ASP A 30 22.25 4.45 32.84
C ASP A 30 22.01 2.98 32.41
N ALA A 31 20.77 2.55 32.36
CA ALA A 31 20.40 1.23 31.84
C ALA A 31 19.21 1.37 30.87
N ILE A 32 19.36 0.81 29.68
CA ILE A 32 18.31 0.73 28.66
C ILE A 32 18.00 -0.74 28.44
N ASP A 33 16.79 -1.18 28.80
CA ASP A 33 16.19 -2.46 28.38
C ASP A 33 14.82 -2.16 27.78
N ASP A 34 14.83 -1.75 26.53
CA ASP A 34 13.61 -1.41 25.78
C ASP A 34 13.43 -2.36 24.60
N ARG A 35 12.28 -3.03 24.59
CA ARG A 35 11.89 -3.98 23.53
C ARG A 35 10.59 -3.50 22.92
N CYS A 36 10.65 -3.16 21.64
CA CYS A 36 9.50 -2.78 20.85
C CYS A 36 9.34 -3.73 19.65
N SER A 37 8.15 -4.27 19.46
CA SER A 37 7.77 -5.01 18.26
C SER A 37 6.61 -4.27 17.60
N PRO A 38 6.72 -3.88 16.33
CA PRO A 38 5.60 -3.26 15.62
C PRO A 38 4.47 -4.27 15.44
N ALA A 39 3.23 -3.77 15.37
CA ALA A 39 2.06 -4.59 15.09
C ALA A 39 2.10 -5.17 13.67
N LEU A 40 2.66 -4.41 12.71
CA LEU A 40 2.83 -4.81 11.32
C LEU A 40 4.19 -5.46 11.10
N SER A 41 4.20 -6.70 10.60
CA SER A 41 5.41 -7.42 10.21
C SER A 41 6.00 -6.92 8.88
N PHE A 42 5.14 -6.39 8.00
CA PHE A 42 5.53 -5.80 6.71
C PHE A 42 5.00 -4.35 6.66
N ARG A 43 5.90 -3.42 6.37
CA ARG A 43 5.62 -1.99 6.29
C ARG A 43 6.31 -1.42 5.06
N ASP A 44 5.52 -0.96 4.11
CA ASP A 44 6.02 -0.38 2.89
C ASP A 44 5.30 0.93 2.56
N VAL A 45 6.08 1.93 2.18
CA VAL A 45 5.61 3.25 1.75
C VAL A 45 6.21 3.53 0.39
N ASP A 46 5.39 3.50 -0.66
CA ASP A 46 5.82 3.67 -2.04
C ASP A 46 5.66 5.12 -2.51
N TRP A 47 6.32 6.01 -1.78
CA TRP A 47 6.48 7.42 -2.09
C TRP A 47 7.93 7.71 -2.46
N PHE A 48 8.17 8.70 -3.34
CA PHE A 48 9.50 9.04 -3.85
C PHE A 48 10.57 9.15 -2.76
N GLU A 49 10.26 9.82 -1.63
CA GLU A 49 11.16 10.01 -0.50
C GLU A 49 11.56 8.68 0.14
N ALA A 50 10.62 7.75 0.21
CA ALA A 50 10.83 6.44 0.83
C ALA A 50 11.63 5.45 -0.06
N HIS A 51 11.92 5.81 -1.30
CA HIS A 51 12.86 5.04 -2.14
C HIS A 51 14.32 5.30 -1.74
N ASP A 52 14.60 6.34 -0.95
CA ASP A 52 15.91 6.51 -0.33
C ASP A 52 16.10 5.50 0.81
N ALA A 53 17.18 4.70 0.73
CA ALA A 53 17.43 3.63 1.69
C ALA A 53 17.69 4.14 3.12
N ALA A 54 18.31 5.32 3.27
CA ALA A 54 18.56 5.92 4.58
C ALA A 54 17.26 6.44 5.19
N PHE A 55 16.41 7.10 4.41
CA PHE A 55 15.08 7.51 4.82
C PHE A 55 14.24 6.31 5.28
N ALA A 56 14.16 5.27 4.44
CA ALA A 56 13.39 4.06 4.75
C ALA A 56 13.87 3.39 6.05
N ALA A 57 15.19 3.26 6.23
CA ALA A 57 15.78 2.66 7.44
C ALA A 57 15.50 3.49 8.70
N LYS A 58 15.68 4.80 8.64
CA LYS A 58 15.41 5.73 9.76
C LYS A 58 13.94 5.69 10.19
N LEU A 59 13.04 5.55 9.25
CA LEU A 59 11.60 5.44 9.50
C LEU A 59 11.08 4.00 9.63
N ARG A 60 12.00 3.01 9.64
CA ARG A 60 11.70 1.60 9.92
C ARG A 60 10.76 0.94 8.91
N ILE A 61 10.77 1.41 7.68
CA ILE A 61 10.21 0.70 6.53
C ILE A 61 11.06 -0.54 6.29
N ASN A 62 10.45 -1.70 6.07
CA ASN A 62 11.20 -2.97 5.98
C ASN A 62 10.96 -3.78 4.70
N SER A 63 10.39 -3.18 3.67
CA SER A 63 10.36 -3.72 2.31
C SER A 63 11.58 -3.26 1.51
N ASP A 64 12.07 -4.08 0.60
CA ASP A 64 13.08 -3.67 -0.39
C ASP A 64 12.45 -3.33 -1.76
N HIS A 65 11.14 -3.39 -1.88
CA HIS A 65 10.43 -3.00 -3.10
C HIS A 65 10.79 -1.57 -3.52
N ASN A 66 11.23 -1.41 -4.77
CA ASN A 66 11.68 -0.14 -5.35
C ASN A 66 12.85 0.56 -4.60
N ARG A 67 13.61 -0.17 -3.79
CA ARG A 67 14.75 0.38 -3.03
C ARG A 67 16.04 -0.36 -3.32
N VAL A 68 17.13 0.38 -3.32
CA VAL A 68 18.46 -0.25 -3.31
C VAL A 68 18.68 -0.83 -1.93
N ASN A 69 18.69 -2.16 -1.84
CA ASN A 69 18.99 -2.84 -0.59
C ASN A 69 20.41 -2.50 -0.14
N ASN A 70 20.55 -1.91 1.05
CA ASN A 70 21.83 -1.54 1.61
C ASN A 70 22.03 -2.29 2.92
N ALA A 71 22.93 -3.27 2.90
CA ALA A 71 23.27 -4.10 4.07
C ALA A 71 23.68 -3.29 5.32
N ALA A 72 24.14 -2.03 5.16
CA ALA A 72 24.45 -1.14 6.27
C ALA A 72 23.22 -0.79 7.13
N TYR A 73 22.00 -0.89 6.56
CA TYR A 73 20.74 -0.57 7.24
C TYR A 73 19.99 -1.79 7.77
N GLY A 74 20.57 -2.97 7.65
CA GLY A 74 19.95 -4.21 8.12
C GLY A 74 19.20 -4.98 7.05
N LYS A 75 18.48 -6.04 7.49
CA LYS A 75 17.71 -6.90 6.61
C LYS A 75 16.32 -6.32 6.36
N THR A 76 15.93 -6.30 5.09
CA THR A 76 14.57 -6.00 4.61
C THR A 76 13.85 -7.28 4.22
N MET A 77 12.53 -7.22 4.03
CA MET A 77 11.73 -8.29 3.44
C MET A 77 11.96 -8.31 1.93
N HIS A 78 12.56 -9.40 1.44
CA HIS A 78 13.01 -9.54 0.06
C HIS A 78 12.06 -10.41 -0.77
N TYR A 79 11.62 -9.88 -1.93
CA TYR A 79 10.80 -10.60 -2.90
C TYR A 79 11.65 -11.33 -3.93
N ALA A 80 11.37 -12.61 -4.16
CA ALA A 80 12.12 -13.45 -5.09
C ALA A 80 12.26 -12.82 -6.49
N GLY A 81 13.51 -12.59 -6.91
CA GLY A 81 13.87 -12.01 -8.20
C GLY A 81 13.35 -10.58 -8.41
N ASP A 82 13.22 -9.79 -7.34
CA ASP A 82 12.66 -8.43 -7.34
C ASP A 82 11.24 -8.33 -7.95
N ARG A 83 10.46 -9.42 -7.85
CA ARG A 83 9.10 -9.53 -8.42
C ARG A 83 8.06 -9.38 -7.34
N PHE A 84 7.60 -8.15 -7.12
CA PHE A 84 6.67 -7.81 -6.07
C PHE A 84 5.26 -8.37 -6.31
N VAL A 85 4.71 -8.19 -7.52
CA VAL A 85 3.35 -8.63 -7.92
C VAL A 85 3.28 -8.91 -9.43
N HIS A 86 2.09 -9.35 -9.92
CA HIS A 86 1.79 -9.58 -11.34
C HIS A 86 2.73 -10.60 -11.99
N THR A 87 2.94 -11.72 -11.29
CA THR A 87 4.02 -12.66 -11.58
C THR A 87 3.63 -13.83 -12.48
N PHE A 88 2.36 -14.02 -12.82
CA PHE A 88 1.94 -15.17 -13.63
C PHE A 88 2.71 -15.30 -14.94
N SER A 89 2.87 -14.21 -15.69
CA SER A 89 3.64 -14.25 -16.96
C SER A 89 5.14 -14.45 -16.74
N ALA A 90 5.67 -14.14 -15.56
CA ALA A 90 7.07 -14.41 -15.23
C ALA A 90 7.30 -15.86 -14.79
N LEU A 91 6.33 -16.45 -14.07
CA LEU A 91 6.40 -17.84 -13.59
C LEU A 91 5.99 -18.87 -14.67
N LEU A 92 5.07 -18.46 -15.56
CA LEU A 92 4.63 -19.23 -16.71
C LEU A 92 4.57 -18.31 -17.94
N PRO A 93 5.72 -18.08 -18.61
CA PRO A 93 5.77 -17.23 -19.81
C PRO A 93 4.86 -17.77 -20.91
N PRO A 94 4.07 -16.93 -21.56
CA PRO A 94 3.16 -17.38 -22.62
C PRO A 94 3.86 -17.85 -23.89
N GLU A 95 5.06 -17.33 -24.20
CA GLU A 95 5.75 -17.53 -25.48
C GLU A 95 5.92 -19.01 -25.87
N PRO A 96 6.39 -19.93 -25.01
CA PRO A 96 6.54 -21.31 -25.42
C PRO A 96 5.23 -22.11 -25.46
N TRP A 97 4.14 -21.59 -24.87
CA TRP A 97 2.93 -22.37 -24.61
C TRP A 97 1.68 -21.89 -25.35
N PHE A 98 1.52 -20.59 -25.58
CA PHE A 98 0.24 -20.04 -26.03
C PHE A 98 -0.21 -20.63 -27.38
N GLU A 99 0.70 -20.79 -28.31
CA GLU A 99 0.38 -21.36 -29.64
C GLU A 99 0.16 -22.88 -29.64
N SER A 100 0.90 -23.58 -28.75
CA SER A 100 0.84 -25.06 -28.69
C SER A 100 -0.17 -25.60 -27.69
N HIS A 101 -0.47 -24.82 -26.63
CA HIS A 101 -1.34 -25.17 -25.52
C HIS A 101 -2.23 -23.98 -25.13
N PRO A 102 -3.08 -23.50 -26.03
CA PRO A 102 -3.96 -22.36 -25.73
C PRO A 102 -4.88 -22.63 -24.53
N GLU A 103 -5.18 -23.91 -24.21
CA GLU A 103 -6.00 -24.31 -23.06
C GLU A 103 -5.36 -23.99 -21.70
N TYR A 104 -4.06 -23.68 -21.64
CA TYR A 104 -3.38 -23.23 -20.42
C TYR A 104 -3.75 -21.79 -20.03
N PHE A 105 -4.28 -21.03 -21.00
CA PHE A 105 -4.62 -19.63 -20.83
C PHE A 105 -6.13 -19.46 -20.66
N ALA A 106 -6.52 -18.35 -20.03
CA ALA A 106 -7.91 -18.10 -19.68
C ALA A 106 -8.81 -18.07 -20.92
N LEU A 107 -9.92 -18.78 -20.85
CA LEU A 107 -10.99 -18.67 -21.83
C LEU A 107 -11.81 -17.42 -21.50
N ARG A 108 -11.91 -16.50 -22.42
CA ARG A 108 -12.74 -15.29 -22.31
C ARG A 108 -14.21 -15.61 -22.62
N GLU A 109 -15.09 -14.69 -22.28
CA GLU A 109 -16.54 -14.80 -22.56
C GLU A 109 -16.86 -14.87 -24.07
N ASP A 110 -16.04 -14.25 -24.90
CA ASP A 110 -16.17 -14.28 -26.36
C ASP A 110 -15.66 -15.59 -27.00
N GLY A 111 -15.16 -16.53 -26.20
CA GLY A 111 -14.63 -17.82 -26.65
C GLY A 111 -13.15 -17.81 -27.05
N GLU A 112 -12.50 -16.65 -27.05
CA GLU A 112 -11.08 -16.53 -27.34
C GLU A 112 -10.22 -16.78 -26.09
N ARG A 113 -8.93 -17.11 -26.29
CA ARG A 113 -7.96 -17.29 -25.20
C ARG A 113 -7.21 -16.00 -24.91
N ASP A 114 -7.09 -15.67 -23.64
CA ASP A 114 -6.37 -14.50 -23.19
C ASP A 114 -4.93 -14.86 -22.79
N ARG A 115 -3.96 -14.30 -23.51
CA ARG A 115 -2.54 -14.54 -23.29
C ARG A 115 -2.04 -14.00 -21.93
N GLY A 116 -2.72 -13.03 -21.36
CA GLY A 116 -2.36 -12.36 -20.10
C GLY A 116 -2.97 -12.99 -18.85
N ALA A 117 -3.80 -14.03 -18.98
CA ALA A 117 -4.44 -14.69 -17.86
C ALA A 117 -4.36 -16.22 -17.99
N LEU A 118 -4.41 -16.93 -16.87
CA LEU A 118 -4.22 -18.39 -16.82
C LEU A 118 -5.51 -19.15 -16.52
N CYS A 119 -5.60 -20.40 -17.03
CA CYS A 119 -6.63 -21.36 -16.65
C CYS A 119 -6.21 -22.08 -15.36
N LEU A 120 -6.52 -21.50 -14.19
CA LEU A 120 -6.01 -21.97 -12.89
C LEU A 120 -6.61 -23.31 -12.42
N SER A 121 -7.68 -23.80 -13.07
CA SER A 121 -8.21 -25.15 -12.83
C SER A 121 -7.55 -26.23 -13.71
N HIS A 122 -6.66 -25.85 -14.61
CA HIS A 122 -5.93 -26.81 -15.45
C HIS A 122 -4.74 -27.40 -14.69
N PRO A 123 -4.66 -28.74 -14.48
CA PRO A 123 -3.62 -29.33 -13.63
C PRO A 123 -2.19 -29.05 -14.09
N GLU A 124 -1.97 -29.02 -15.41
CA GLU A 124 -0.65 -28.75 -15.97
C GLU A 124 -0.22 -27.27 -15.75
N VAL A 125 -1.16 -26.32 -15.77
CA VAL A 125 -0.88 -24.92 -15.43
C VAL A 125 -0.40 -24.80 -13.98
N VAL A 126 -1.07 -25.46 -13.04
CA VAL A 126 -0.66 -25.48 -11.63
C VAL A 126 0.72 -26.11 -11.47
N ARG A 127 1.01 -27.22 -12.21
CA ARG A 127 2.32 -27.86 -12.21
C ARG A 127 3.41 -26.94 -12.76
N LEU A 128 3.14 -26.24 -13.85
CA LEU A 128 4.10 -25.29 -14.47
C LEU A 128 4.33 -24.07 -13.59
N LEU A 129 3.29 -23.49 -13.01
CA LEU A 129 3.43 -22.42 -12.02
C LEU A 129 4.27 -22.85 -10.82
N THR A 130 4.03 -24.07 -10.30
CA THR A 130 4.82 -24.63 -9.20
C THR A 130 6.28 -24.74 -9.58
N ARG A 131 6.57 -25.21 -10.79
CA ARG A 131 7.96 -25.30 -11.29
C ARG A 131 8.59 -23.91 -11.39
N GLY A 132 7.93 -22.95 -12.06
CA GLY A 132 8.44 -21.58 -12.18
C GLY A 132 8.67 -20.90 -10.82
N ALA A 133 7.82 -21.18 -9.84
CA ALA A 133 7.97 -20.71 -8.47
C ALA A 133 9.23 -21.28 -7.79
N LEU A 134 9.47 -22.58 -7.91
CA LEU A 134 10.65 -23.23 -7.34
C LEU A 134 11.94 -22.79 -8.07
N ASP A 135 11.91 -22.70 -9.39
CA ASP A 135 13.05 -22.21 -10.20
C ASP A 135 13.42 -20.76 -9.80
N ALA A 136 12.42 -19.92 -9.52
CA ALA A 136 12.65 -18.54 -9.04
C ALA A 136 13.33 -18.50 -7.67
N LEU A 137 12.93 -19.38 -6.74
CA LEU A 137 13.55 -19.48 -5.42
C LEU A 137 14.93 -20.14 -5.43
N GLU A 138 15.17 -21.07 -6.35
CA GLU A 138 16.52 -21.64 -6.56
C GLU A 138 17.48 -20.58 -7.10
N ALA A 139 16.98 -19.66 -7.95
CA ALA A 139 17.76 -18.54 -8.48
C ALA A 139 17.99 -17.43 -7.45
N ASP A 140 17.12 -17.29 -6.45
CA ASP A 140 17.19 -16.29 -5.41
C ASP A 140 16.94 -16.88 -4.01
N PRO A 141 17.92 -17.57 -3.45
CA PRO A 141 17.77 -18.27 -2.16
C PRO A 141 17.70 -17.33 -0.94
N ALA A 142 17.90 -16.01 -1.14
CA ALA A 142 17.77 -15.00 -0.08
C ALA A 142 16.34 -14.49 0.09
N ALA A 143 15.43 -14.87 -0.79
CA ALA A 143 14.04 -14.42 -0.77
C ALA A 143 13.30 -14.82 0.52
N ASP A 144 12.55 -13.86 1.07
CA ASP A 144 11.62 -14.08 2.18
C ASP A 144 10.20 -14.33 1.67
N ILE A 145 9.86 -13.74 0.51
CA ILE A 145 8.52 -13.81 -0.10
C ILE A 145 8.64 -14.13 -1.59
N LEU A 146 7.77 -15.02 -2.05
CA LEU A 146 7.55 -15.30 -3.46
C LEU A 146 6.14 -14.84 -3.85
N SER A 147 6.03 -13.93 -4.82
CA SER A 147 4.72 -13.58 -5.36
C SER A 147 4.24 -14.60 -6.39
N VAL A 148 2.99 -15.07 -6.23
CA VAL A 148 2.24 -15.91 -7.17
C VAL A 148 0.90 -15.24 -7.40
N SER A 149 0.85 -14.25 -8.27
CA SER A 149 -0.28 -13.35 -8.41
C SER A 149 -0.65 -13.09 -9.87
N GLN A 150 -1.95 -12.81 -10.08
CA GLN A 150 -2.49 -12.47 -11.39
C GLN A 150 -1.82 -11.24 -11.98
N ASN A 151 -1.79 -11.18 -13.32
CA ASN A 151 -1.33 -10.00 -14.03
C ASN A 151 -2.30 -8.83 -13.86
N ASP A 152 -1.85 -7.62 -14.14
CA ASP A 152 -2.65 -6.39 -13.97
C ASP A 152 -3.69 -6.23 -15.09
N ASN A 153 -4.71 -7.05 -15.00
CA ASN A 153 -5.88 -7.00 -15.88
C ASN A 153 -7.10 -7.66 -15.21
N PRO A 154 -8.34 -7.33 -15.62
CA PRO A 154 -9.55 -7.88 -15.05
C PRO A 154 -9.89 -9.29 -15.56
N GLN A 155 -9.09 -9.89 -16.44
CA GLN A 155 -9.40 -11.15 -17.11
C GLN A 155 -9.19 -12.36 -16.20
N TYR A 156 -10.16 -13.27 -16.23
CA TYR A 156 -10.11 -14.58 -15.60
C TYR A 156 -10.70 -15.65 -16.51
N CYS A 157 -10.55 -16.91 -16.16
CA CYS A 157 -10.94 -18.00 -17.04
C CYS A 157 -12.42 -18.38 -16.89
N HIS A 158 -13.19 -18.28 -17.97
CA HIS A 158 -14.59 -18.66 -18.07
C HIS A 158 -14.81 -20.11 -18.55
N CYS A 159 -13.78 -20.96 -18.56
CA CYS A 159 -13.97 -22.35 -18.92
C CYS A 159 -14.85 -23.08 -17.90
N PRO A 160 -15.57 -24.16 -18.29
CA PRO A 160 -16.48 -24.87 -17.38
C PRO A 160 -15.82 -25.35 -16.08
N ALA A 161 -14.53 -25.75 -16.11
CA ALA A 161 -13.83 -26.20 -14.94
C ALA A 161 -13.53 -25.06 -13.95
N CYS A 162 -13.07 -23.88 -14.44
CA CYS A 162 -12.86 -22.71 -13.59
C CYS A 162 -14.18 -22.19 -13.04
N GLN A 163 -15.23 -22.14 -13.84
CA GLN A 163 -16.56 -21.70 -13.40
C GLN A 163 -17.13 -22.64 -12.32
N ALA A 164 -17.03 -23.96 -12.50
CA ALA A 164 -17.49 -24.90 -11.49
C ALA A 164 -16.76 -24.72 -10.14
N VAL A 165 -15.44 -24.45 -10.17
CA VAL A 165 -14.69 -24.13 -8.95
C VAL A 165 -15.15 -22.81 -8.34
N ALA A 166 -15.35 -21.77 -9.15
CA ALA A 166 -15.80 -20.47 -8.65
C ALA A 166 -17.21 -20.56 -8.02
N ASP A 167 -18.12 -21.34 -8.61
CA ASP A 167 -19.47 -21.59 -8.08
C ASP A 167 -19.40 -22.34 -6.73
N GLU A 168 -18.58 -23.37 -6.66
CA GLU A 168 -18.33 -24.12 -5.40
C GLU A 168 -17.76 -23.20 -4.31
N GLU A 169 -16.81 -22.34 -4.66
CA GLU A 169 -16.13 -21.44 -3.75
C GLU A 169 -16.93 -20.16 -3.40
N GLY A 170 -17.95 -19.85 -4.18
CA GLY A 170 -18.76 -18.64 -4.05
C GLY A 170 -18.06 -17.35 -4.44
N SER A 171 -16.88 -17.46 -5.11
CA SER A 171 -16.04 -16.36 -5.54
C SER A 171 -15.07 -16.78 -6.65
N GLN A 172 -14.73 -15.84 -7.53
CA GLN A 172 -13.65 -16.01 -8.52
C GLN A 172 -12.25 -16.09 -7.89
N ALA A 173 -12.10 -15.77 -6.61
CA ALA A 173 -10.87 -16.06 -5.86
C ALA A 173 -10.63 -17.57 -5.68
N GLY A 174 -11.66 -18.42 -5.78
CA GLY A 174 -11.57 -19.86 -5.56
C GLY A 174 -10.53 -20.56 -6.42
N PRO A 175 -10.59 -20.47 -7.75
CA PRO A 175 -9.55 -21.03 -8.63
C PRO A 175 -8.14 -20.52 -8.28
N LEU A 176 -8.00 -19.23 -7.95
CA LEU A 176 -6.72 -18.63 -7.57
C LEU A 176 -6.16 -19.24 -6.28
N ILE A 177 -6.95 -19.23 -5.21
CA ILE A 177 -6.47 -19.71 -3.90
C ILE A 177 -6.15 -21.22 -3.93
N ARG A 178 -6.95 -22.02 -4.66
CA ARG A 178 -6.62 -23.46 -4.85
C ARG A 178 -5.30 -23.66 -5.56
N ALA A 179 -5.03 -22.91 -6.63
CA ALA A 179 -3.76 -22.99 -7.37
C ALA A 179 -2.59 -22.49 -6.51
N VAL A 180 -2.75 -21.36 -5.83
CA VAL A 180 -1.72 -20.78 -4.94
C VAL A 180 -1.40 -21.73 -3.78
N ASN A 181 -2.41 -22.36 -3.17
CA ASN A 181 -2.20 -23.36 -2.10
C ASN A 181 -1.36 -24.55 -2.58
N ALA A 182 -1.58 -25.01 -3.82
CA ALA A 182 -0.78 -26.10 -4.39
C ALA A 182 0.69 -25.69 -4.59
N VAL A 183 0.93 -24.48 -5.09
CA VAL A 183 2.29 -23.89 -5.19
C VAL A 183 2.91 -23.76 -3.80
N ALA A 184 2.18 -23.17 -2.85
CA ALA A 184 2.64 -22.93 -1.48
C ALA A 184 3.02 -24.22 -0.74
N ALA A 185 2.28 -25.30 -0.97
CA ALA A 185 2.60 -26.62 -0.42
C ALA A 185 3.96 -27.15 -0.93
N ALA A 186 4.26 -26.97 -2.22
CA ALA A 186 5.56 -27.35 -2.79
C ALA A 186 6.70 -26.45 -2.30
N VAL A 187 6.44 -25.14 -2.17
CA VAL A 187 7.41 -24.18 -1.60
C VAL A 187 7.73 -24.55 -0.16
N ALA A 188 6.74 -24.84 0.69
CA ALA A 188 6.94 -25.21 2.09
C ALA A 188 7.84 -26.45 2.27
N GLN A 189 7.83 -27.39 1.32
CA GLN A 189 8.68 -28.58 1.37
C GLN A 189 10.16 -28.30 1.10
N ARG A 190 10.48 -27.31 0.24
CA ARG A 190 11.86 -27.01 -0.17
C ARG A 190 12.42 -25.76 0.47
N HIS A 191 11.57 -24.78 0.72
CA HIS A 191 11.89 -23.45 1.23
C HIS A 191 10.95 -23.08 2.39
N PRO A 192 11.02 -23.77 3.55
CA PRO A 192 10.04 -23.65 4.63
C PRO A 192 9.99 -22.27 5.29
N HIS A 193 10.98 -21.41 5.04
CA HIS A 193 11.03 -20.04 5.55
C HIS A 193 10.34 -19.02 4.61
N VAL A 194 10.06 -19.41 3.35
CA VAL A 194 9.51 -18.51 2.34
C VAL A 194 7.99 -18.47 2.43
N LEU A 195 7.44 -17.27 2.41
CA LEU A 195 6.01 -17.04 2.29
C LEU A 195 5.61 -16.85 0.82
N VAL A 196 4.39 -17.25 0.49
CA VAL A 196 3.83 -17.09 -0.86
C VAL A 196 2.77 -15.99 -0.83
N ASP A 197 3.02 -14.90 -1.54
CA ASP A 197 2.11 -13.75 -1.63
C ASP A 197 1.19 -13.89 -2.85
N THR A 198 -0.10 -13.58 -2.70
CA THR A 198 -1.05 -13.48 -3.79
C THR A 198 -2.00 -12.32 -3.61
N LEU A 199 -2.61 -11.84 -4.70
CA LEU A 199 -3.51 -10.68 -4.66
C LEU A 199 -4.97 -11.11 -4.51
N ALA A 200 -5.70 -10.42 -3.64
CA ALA A 200 -7.15 -10.33 -3.65
C ALA A 200 -7.53 -8.98 -4.30
N TYR A 201 -7.66 -8.97 -5.64
CA TYR A 201 -7.70 -7.78 -6.46
C TYR A 201 -8.67 -7.96 -7.64
N MET A 202 -9.46 -6.94 -7.94
CA MET A 202 -10.46 -6.98 -9.01
C MET A 202 -11.36 -8.22 -8.86
N TYR A 203 -11.34 -9.15 -9.82
CA TYR A 203 -12.20 -10.33 -9.85
C TYR A 203 -11.98 -11.29 -8.66
N SER A 204 -10.80 -11.29 -8.05
CA SER A 204 -10.46 -12.15 -6.90
C SER A 204 -10.55 -11.44 -5.55
N ARG A 205 -11.06 -10.19 -5.48
CA ARG A 205 -11.12 -9.42 -4.24
C ARG A 205 -12.03 -10.08 -3.18
N LYS A 206 -13.21 -10.58 -3.61
CA LYS A 206 -14.16 -11.22 -2.72
C LYS A 206 -13.60 -12.55 -2.17
N PRO A 207 -13.67 -12.80 -0.84
CA PRO A 207 -13.21 -14.06 -0.24
C PRO A 207 -13.92 -15.30 -0.80
N CYS A 208 -13.18 -16.41 -0.86
CA CYS A 208 -13.70 -17.73 -1.22
C CYS A 208 -13.87 -18.62 0.03
N ARG A 209 -14.33 -19.88 -0.13
CA ARG A 209 -14.49 -20.83 0.97
C ARG A 209 -13.18 -21.51 1.37
N THR A 210 -12.32 -21.80 0.39
CA THR A 210 -11.03 -22.42 0.64
C THR A 210 -10.13 -21.50 1.45
N LYS A 211 -9.61 -22.01 2.57
CA LYS A 211 -8.61 -21.29 3.37
C LYS A 211 -7.28 -21.24 2.64
N PRO A 212 -6.62 -20.06 2.63
CA PRO A 212 -5.21 -19.98 2.26
C PRO A 212 -4.35 -20.87 3.17
N ALA A 213 -3.32 -21.49 2.61
CA ALA A 213 -2.36 -22.28 3.40
C ALA A 213 -1.59 -21.37 4.38
N ASP A 214 -1.03 -21.98 5.46
CA ASP A 214 -0.39 -21.22 6.55
C ASP A 214 0.81 -20.37 6.10
N ASN A 215 1.44 -20.71 4.98
CA ASN A 215 2.51 -19.92 4.39
C ASN A 215 2.04 -18.99 3.25
N VAL A 216 0.73 -18.83 3.04
CA VAL A 216 0.16 -17.92 2.03
C VAL A 216 -0.20 -16.58 2.67
N ILE A 217 0.28 -15.51 2.06
CA ILE A 217 -0.14 -14.14 2.30
C ILE A 217 -1.23 -13.79 1.28
N VAL A 218 -2.38 -13.35 1.74
CA VAL A 218 -3.40 -12.73 0.89
C VAL A 218 -3.27 -11.22 1.01
N ARG A 219 -2.99 -10.55 -0.11
CA ARG A 219 -2.89 -9.09 -0.18
C ARG A 219 -4.16 -8.52 -0.78
N LEU A 220 -5.03 -7.98 0.08
CA LEU A 220 -6.27 -7.34 -0.32
C LEU A 220 -6.00 -5.91 -0.79
N CYS A 221 -6.51 -5.56 -1.98
CA CYS A 221 -6.34 -4.24 -2.57
C CYS A 221 -7.59 -3.37 -2.36
N SER A 222 -7.41 -2.12 -1.90
CA SER A 222 -8.46 -1.12 -1.72
C SER A 222 -8.75 -0.30 -2.99
N PHE A 223 -8.40 -0.83 -4.15
CA PHE A 223 -8.36 -0.17 -5.46
C PHE A 223 -9.63 0.61 -5.82
N GLU A 224 -10.81 0.10 -5.50
CA GLU A 224 -12.09 0.69 -5.86
C GLU A 224 -12.62 1.68 -4.81
N CYS A 225 -11.92 1.86 -3.67
CA CYS A 225 -12.38 2.69 -2.57
C CYS A 225 -12.35 4.19 -2.89
N GLU A 226 -13.09 4.94 -2.09
CA GLU A 226 -13.01 6.38 -1.99
C GLU A 226 -12.17 6.74 -0.76
N PHE A 227 -11.15 7.59 -0.95
CA PHE A 227 -10.10 7.85 0.03
C PHE A 227 -10.24 9.17 0.79
N ASP A 228 -11.32 9.93 0.55
CA ASP A 228 -11.71 11.11 1.31
C ASP A 228 -12.52 10.77 2.58
N THR A 229 -12.71 9.50 2.84
CA THR A 229 -13.38 8.95 4.01
C THR A 229 -12.69 7.67 4.45
N THR A 230 -13.07 7.12 5.62
CA THR A 230 -12.47 5.87 6.11
C THR A 230 -12.86 4.66 5.26
N LEU A 231 -11.98 3.66 5.21
CA LEU A 231 -12.20 2.41 4.44
C LEU A 231 -13.42 1.60 4.92
N ASP A 232 -13.94 1.90 6.10
CA ASP A 232 -15.14 1.26 6.68
C ASP A 232 -16.39 2.15 6.63
N ASP A 233 -16.37 3.24 5.85
CA ASP A 233 -17.53 4.12 5.76
C ASP A 233 -18.71 3.40 5.08
N PRO A 234 -19.82 3.12 5.82
CA PRO A 234 -20.96 2.41 5.26
C PRO A 234 -21.80 3.26 4.29
N GLN A 235 -21.56 4.56 4.21
CA GLN A 235 -22.26 5.47 3.30
C GLN A 235 -21.62 5.50 1.90
N ARG A 236 -20.41 4.96 1.78
CA ARG A 236 -19.68 4.78 0.52
C ARG A 236 -19.74 3.32 0.11
N GLU A 237 -20.49 3.02 -0.96
CA GLU A 237 -20.70 1.63 -1.40
C GLU A 237 -19.38 0.90 -1.67
N PRO A 238 -18.37 1.49 -2.35
CA PRO A 238 -17.08 0.82 -2.56
C PRO A 238 -16.35 0.48 -1.25
N ASN A 239 -16.38 1.39 -0.27
CA ASN A 239 -15.75 1.19 1.04
C ASN A 239 -16.48 0.13 1.87
N ALA A 240 -17.80 0.16 1.89
CA ALA A 240 -18.61 -0.88 2.53
C ALA A 240 -18.34 -2.27 1.92
N GLY A 241 -18.18 -2.35 0.59
CA GLY A 241 -17.79 -3.58 -0.11
C GLY A 241 -16.40 -4.06 0.29
N PHE A 242 -15.42 -3.16 0.36
CA PHE A 242 -14.07 -3.48 0.83
C PHE A 242 -14.06 -3.95 2.31
N ALA A 243 -14.81 -3.27 3.17
CA ALA A 243 -14.95 -3.65 4.57
C ALA A 243 -15.51 -5.07 4.74
N ALA A 244 -16.51 -5.45 3.95
CA ALA A 244 -17.06 -6.80 3.96
C ALA A 244 -16.05 -7.85 3.46
N ASP A 245 -15.27 -7.53 2.42
CA ASP A 245 -14.22 -8.41 1.92
C ASP A 245 -13.06 -8.55 2.92
N LEU A 246 -12.65 -7.47 3.58
CA LEU A 246 -11.65 -7.47 4.65
C LEU A 246 -12.06 -8.36 5.82
N GLU A 247 -13.30 -8.21 6.30
CA GLU A 247 -13.85 -9.05 7.36
C GLU A 247 -13.81 -10.52 6.94
N GLY A 248 -14.26 -10.85 5.73
CA GLY A 248 -14.25 -12.21 5.23
C GLY A 248 -12.85 -12.82 5.12
N TRP A 249 -11.86 -12.09 4.61
CA TRP A 249 -10.48 -12.55 4.55
C TRP A 249 -9.85 -12.69 5.93
N SER A 250 -10.15 -11.79 6.87
CA SER A 250 -9.61 -11.84 8.23
C SER A 250 -10.04 -13.10 8.99
N GLN A 251 -11.19 -13.68 8.63
CA GLN A 251 -11.67 -14.95 9.19
C GLN A 251 -11.01 -16.18 8.56
N LEU A 252 -10.43 -16.04 7.37
CA LEU A 252 -9.84 -17.14 6.61
C LEU A 252 -8.34 -17.30 6.83
N THR A 253 -7.60 -16.21 7.09
CA THR A 253 -6.15 -16.24 7.21
C THR A 253 -5.63 -15.31 8.31
N ASN A 254 -4.53 -15.72 8.95
CA ASN A 254 -3.76 -14.87 9.87
C ASN A 254 -2.60 -14.12 9.18
N ARG A 255 -2.49 -14.24 7.85
CA ARG A 255 -1.48 -13.57 7.03
C ARG A 255 -2.17 -12.69 6.00
N LEU A 256 -2.90 -11.70 6.49
CA LEU A 256 -3.59 -10.73 5.66
C LEU A 256 -2.70 -9.49 5.52
N TYR A 257 -2.41 -9.14 4.28
CA TYR A 257 -1.78 -7.87 3.92
C TYR A 257 -2.80 -6.99 3.20
N VAL A 258 -2.55 -5.69 3.21
CA VAL A 258 -3.34 -4.73 2.44
C VAL A 258 -2.43 -3.94 1.51
N TRP A 259 -2.91 -3.73 0.30
CA TRP A 259 -2.42 -2.75 -0.64
C TRP A 259 -3.37 -1.56 -0.60
N ASP A 260 -2.93 -0.49 0.04
CA ASP A 260 -3.69 0.75 0.13
C ASP A 260 -3.13 1.82 -0.79
N TYR A 261 -3.93 2.85 -1.08
CA TYR A 261 -3.62 3.88 -2.04
C TYR A 261 -3.73 5.25 -1.39
N THR A 262 -2.74 6.10 -1.62
CA THR A 262 -2.60 7.37 -0.90
C THR A 262 -2.45 8.58 -1.80
N THR A 263 -2.68 8.44 -3.12
CA THR A 263 -2.55 9.50 -4.12
C THR A 263 -3.56 9.35 -5.25
N ASP A 264 -3.70 10.38 -6.06
CA ASP A 264 -4.38 10.35 -7.35
C ASP A 264 -3.34 10.11 -8.47
N PHE A 265 -3.46 8.98 -9.17
CA PHE A 265 -2.53 8.60 -10.25
C PHE A 265 -2.74 9.37 -11.56
N ASP A 266 -3.89 10.04 -11.74
CA ASP A 266 -4.10 10.91 -12.90
C ASP A 266 -3.37 12.24 -12.72
N ILE A 267 -3.25 12.75 -11.46
CA ILE A 267 -2.72 14.10 -11.20
C ILE A 267 -1.96 14.14 -9.87
N TYR A 268 -0.68 13.83 -9.87
CA TYR A 268 0.18 13.80 -8.68
C TYR A 268 0.37 15.15 -7.96
N LEU A 269 0.09 16.27 -8.64
CA LEU A 269 0.16 17.61 -8.05
C LEU A 269 -1.18 18.08 -7.46
N GLN A 270 -2.25 17.32 -7.68
CA GLN A 270 -3.55 17.63 -7.08
C GLN A 270 -3.53 17.19 -5.62
N THR A 271 -3.96 18.10 -4.72
CA THR A 271 -4.14 17.74 -3.31
C THR A 271 -5.10 16.55 -3.19
N PHE A 272 -4.64 15.49 -2.53
CA PHE A 272 -5.42 14.30 -2.27
C PHE A 272 -5.97 14.36 -0.84
N PRO A 273 -7.31 14.37 -0.65
CA PRO A 273 -7.94 14.75 0.62
C PRO A 273 -8.00 13.59 1.62
N ASN A 274 -6.88 13.00 2.00
CA ASN A 274 -6.87 11.79 2.82
C ASN A 274 -5.97 11.84 4.07
N PHE A 275 -5.39 12.99 4.45
CA PHE A 275 -4.53 13.06 5.64
C PHE A 275 -5.29 12.69 6.92
N HIS A 276 -6.56 13.11 7.03
CA HIS A 276 -7.39 12.87 8.20
C HIS A 276 -7.81 11.40 8.37
N VAL A 277 -7.71 10.57 7.33
CA VAL A 277 -8.08 9.15 7.35
C VAL A 277 -6.91 8.19 7.42
N LEU A 278 -5.65 8.63 7.23
CA LEU A 278 -4.48 7.76 7.24
C LEU A 278 -4.38 6.93 8.54
N GLN A 279 -4.44 7.58 9.70
CA GLN A 279 -4.38 6.91 10.99
C GLN A 279 -5.61 6.02 11.27
N PRO A 280 -6.86 6.50 11.14
CA PRO A 280 -8.04 5.67 11.32
C PRO A 280 -8.07 4.43 10.44
N ASN A 281 -7.62 4.53 9.17
CA ASN A 281 -7.56 3.40 8.25
C ASN A 281 -6.54 2.36 8.72
N ILE A 282 -5.31 2.75 9.07
CA ILE A 282 -4.29 1.83 9.59
C ILE A 282 -4.78 1.14 10.86
N GLN A 283 -5.41 1.88 11.79
CA GLN A 283 -6.00 1.31 13.00
C GLN A 283 -7.15 0.35 12.69
N TYR A 284 -7.99 0.68 11.70
CA TYR A 284 -9.07 -0.21 11.24
C TYR A 284 -8.53 -1.52 10.68
N LEU A 285 -7.52 -1.47 9.80
CA LEU A 285 -6.86 -2.63 9.23
C LEU A 285 -6.25 -3.55 10.32
N LEU A 286 -5.60 -2.97 11.32
CA LEU A 286 -5.03 -3.72 12.43
C LEU A 286 -6.10 -4.43 13.27
N ARG A 287 -7.28 -3.83 13.48
CA ARG A 287 -8.41 -4.48 14.15
C ARG A 287 -8.92 -5.73 13.42
N HIS A 288 -8.67 -5.81 12.11
CA HIS A 288 -9.00 -6.95 11.24
C HIS A 288 -7.80 -7.88 10.98
N HIS A 289 -6.83 -7.90 11.91
CA HIS A 289 -5.68 -8.81 11.88
C HIS A 289 -4.76 -8.65 10.66
N VAL A 290 -4.79 -7.49 9.99
CA VAL A 290 -3.82 -7.16 8.95
C VAL A 290 -2.42 -7.09 9.58
N THR A 291 -1.47 -7.82 8.99
CA THR A 291 -0.09 -7.93 9.49
C THR A 291 0.93 -7.29 8.58
N GLY A 292 0.52 -6.76 7.43
CA GLY A 292 1.38 -6.02 6.51
C GLY A 292 0.58 -5.03 5.69
N ILE A 293 1.16 -3.86 5.44
CA ILE A 293 0.55 -2.80 4.63
C ILE A 293 1.57 -2.25 3.64
N PHE A 294 1.12 -2.09 2.40
CA PHE A 294 1.80 -1.38 1.32
C PHE A 294 0.97 -0.14 0.97
N GLU A 295 1.55 1.03 1.22
CA GLU A 295 0.92 2.33 0.99
C GLU A 295 1.44 2.89 -0.35
N GLN A 296 0.69 2.65 -1.42
CA GLN A 296 1.08 3.14 -2.73
C GLN A 296 0.81 4.63 -2.86
N GLY A 297 1.86 5.36 -3.26
CA GLY A 297 1.81 6.79 -3.47
C GLY A 297 2.43 7.22 -4.79
N ASN A 298 2.90 8.45 -4.85
CA ASN A 298 3.61 8.99 -5.99
C ASN A 298 5.10 8.60 -5.94
N ARG A 299 5.56 7.84 -6.93
CA ARG A 299 6.97 7.42 -7.08
C ARG A 299 7.85 8.44 -7.78
N GLU A 300 7.27 9.48 -8.33
CA GLU A 300 7.97 10.56 -9.01
C GLU A 300 8.27 11.70 -8.02
N PRO A 301 9.34 12.49 -8.25
CA PRO A 301 9.62 13.67 -7.43
C PRO A 301 8.48 14.69 -7.52
N ASP A 302 8.45 15.60 -6.54
CA ASP A 302 7.54 16.76 -6.50
C ASP A 302 6.04 16.42 -6.43
N GLY A 303 5.68 15.29 -5.80
CA GLY A 303 4.30 14.97 -5.46
C GLY A 303 3.73 15.90 -4.39
N GLU A 304 2.42 16.08 -4.40
CA GLU A 304 1.70 16.95 -3.46
C GLU A 304 1.95 16.53 -2.01
N PHE A 305 2.61 17.37 -1.21
CA PHE A 305 3.05 17.10 0.17
C PHE A 305 3.70 15.71 0.35
N GLY A 306 4.42 15.22 -0.66
CA GLY A 306 4.97 13.86 -0.70
C GLY A 306 5.85 13.52 0.51
N ALA A 307 6.73 14.44 0.90
CA ALA A 307 7.60 14.26 2.07
C ALA A 307 6.80 14.13 3.39
N LEU A 308 5.77 14.95 3.59
CA LEU A 308 4.88 14.85 4.75
C LEU A 308 4.14 13.51 4.75
N ARG A 309 3.60 13.10 3.60
CA ARG A 309 2.85 11.85 3.45
C ARG A 309 3.71 10.63 3.74
N ALA A 310 4.89 10.57 3.13
CA ALA A 310 5.84 9.50 3.37
C ALA A 310 6.26 9.40 4.85
N TYR A 311 6.49 10.54 5.48
CA TYR A 311 6.82 10.62 6.91
C TYR A 311 5.69 10.11 7.80
N LEU A 312 4.47 10.62 7.62
CA LEU A 312 3.31 10.24 8.43
C LEU A 312 2.99 8.75 8.28
N LEU A 313 2.92 8.25 7.04
CA LEU A 313 2.66 6.84 6.78
C LEU A 313 3.70 5.94 7.45
N ALA A 314 4.98 6.23 7.29
CA ALA A 314 6.04 5.43 7.90
C ALA A 314 5.97 5.43 9.44
N LYS A 315 5.64 6.57 10.07
CA LYS A 315 5.44 6.68 11.52
C LYS A 315 4.23 5.88 11.99
N LEU A 316 3.10 6.01 11.30
CA LEU A 316 1.86 5.32 11.64
C LEU A 316 1.93 3.80 11.41
N LEU A 317 2.63 3.35 10.36
CA LEU A 317 2.87 1.93 10.14
C LEU A 317 3.75 1.30 11.24
N TRP A 318 4.64 2.09 11.84
CA TRP A 318 5.43 1.63 12.99
C TRP A 318 4.64 1.65 14.29
N ASN A 319 3.97 2.77 14.58
CA ASN A 319 3.15 2.95 15.77
C ASN A 319 1.84 3.69 15.42
N PRO A 320 0.74 2.97 15.21
CA PRO A 320 -0.55 3.55 14.82
C PRO A 320 -1.21 4.40 15.91
N GLU A 321 -0.67 4.38 17.15
CA GLU A 321 -1.17 5.16 18.30
C GLU A 321 -0.38 6.47 18.51
N GLU A 322 0.47 6.87 17.55
CA GLU A 322 1.16 8.18 17.60
C GLU A 322 0.14 9.32 17.51
N ASP A 323 0.48 10.45 18.11
CA ASP A 323 -0.30 11.67 17.93
C ASP A 323 -0.05 12.24 16.53
N VAL A 324 -0.93 11.87 15.58
CA VAL A 324 -0.79 12.27 14.18
C VAL A 324 -0.85 13.78 13.98
N GLN A 325 -1.57 14.51 14.85
CA GLN A 325 -1.62 15.97 14.78
C GLN A 325 -0.27 16.57 15.20
N ALA A 326 0.31 16.07 16.29
CA ALA A 326 1.63 16.52 16.72
C ALA A 326 2.72 16.15 15.69
N LEU A 327 2.64 14.97 15.05
CA LEU A 327 3.54 14.58 13.96
C LEU A 327 3.42 15.52 12.77
N THR A 328 2.19 15.82 12.36
CA THR A 328 1.89 16.72 11.22
C THR A 328 2.39 18.15 11.51
N ASP A 329 2.04 18.69 12.67
CA ASP A 329 2.44 20.05 13.06
C ASP A 329 3.97 20.17 13.16
N GLY A 330 4.60 19.21 13.81
CA GLY A 330 6.05 19.17 13.92
C GLY A 330 6.75 19.08 12.56
N PHE A 331 6.24 18.22 11.66
CA PHE A 331 6.81 18.11 10.32
C PHE A 331 6.65 19.43 9.54
N LEU A 332 5.43 19.97 9.49
CA LEU A 332 5.14 21.19 8.75
C LEU A 332 5.97 22.38 9.27
N GLU A 333 6.08 22.54 10.60
CA GLU A 333 6.86 23.61 11.21
C GLU A 333 8.34 23.56 10.84
N HIS A 334 8.94 22.35 10.88
CA HIS A 334 10.38 22.21 10.66
C HIS A 334 10.76 22.13 9.18
N TYR A 335 9.89 21.60 8.35
CA TYR A 335 10.16 21.42 6.93
C TYR A 335 9.77 22.66 6.10
N TYR A 336 8.60 23.27 6.40
CA TYR A 336 8.08 24.42 5.66
C TYR A 336 8.27 25.77 6.39
N GLY A 337 8.91 25.77 7.57
CA GLY A 337 9.25 27.00 8.29
C GLY A 337 8.04 27.76 8.86
N LYS A 338 8.11 29.10 8.91
CA LYS A 338 7.14 29.95 9.63
C LYS A 338 5.74 29.94 9.04
N GLY A 339 5.64 29.78 7.73
CA GLY A 339 4.35 29.74 7.01
C GLY A 339 3.55 28.46 7.16
N TRP A 340 4.02 27.48 7.93
CA TRP A 340 3.44 26.15 8.03
C TRP A 340 1.96 26.11 8.43
N ARG A 341 1.51 27.07 9.25
CA ARG A 341 0.10 27.12 9.70
C ARG A 341 -0.86 27.40 8.57
N HIS A 342 -0.44 28.20 7.60
CA HIS A 342 -1.23 28.48 6.39
C HIS A 342 -1.31 27.25 5.49
N LEU A 343 -0.22 26.47 5.36
CA LEU A 343 -0.23 25.23 4.61
C LEU A 343 -1.12 24.17 5.29
N LYS A 344 -1.09 24.07 6.62
CA LYS A 344 -2.02 23.22 7.37
C LYS A 344 -3.48 23.64 7.14
N ALA A 345 -3.76 24.96 7.17
CA ALA A 345 -5.10 25.48 6.91
C ALA A 345 -5.58 25.15 5.48
N TYR A 346 -4.67 25.17 4.50
CA TYR A 346 -4.96 24.76 3.14
C TYR A 346 -5.32 23.26 3.07
N ILE A 347 -4.52 22.37 3.65
CA ILE A 347 -4.77 20.92 3.68
C ILE A 347 -6.14 20.63 4.31
N THR A 348 -6.36 21.13 5.52
CA THR A 348 -7.62 20.92 6.26
C THR A 348 -8.81 21.49 5.53
N GLY A 349 -8.67 22.71 4.99
CA GLY A 349 -9.75 23.35 4.23
C GLY A 349 -10.10 22.63 2.93
N PHE A 350 -9.12 21.97 2.29
CA PHE A 350 -9.39 21.16 1.12
C PHE A 350 -10.17 19.89 1.48
N GLU A 351 -9.77 19.20 2.54
CA GLU A 351 -10.50 18.02 3.05
C GLU A 351 -11.94 18.37 3.44
N GLU A 352 -12.14 19.52 4.09
CA GLU A 352 -13.47 20.04 4.42
C GLU A 352 -14.31 20.32 3.18
N LEU A 353 -13.71 20.93 2.16
CA LEU A 353 -14.38 21.18 0.89
C LEU A 353 -14.87 19.89 0.25
N ILE A 354 -14.01 18.87 0.12
CA ILE A 354 -14.36 17.60 -0.51
C ILE A 354 -15.48 16.90 0.26
N ARG A 355 -15.41 16.90 1.59
CA ARG A 355 -16.47 16.37 2.45
C ARG A 355 -17.80 17.09 2.26
N GLU A 356 -17.78 18.42 2.18
CA GLU A 356 -18.99 19.24 1.92
C GLU A 356 -19.57 19.01 0.51
N LEU A 357 -18.70 18.82 -0.47
CA LEU A 357 -19.11 18.52 -1.86
C LEU A 357 -19.68 17.11 -1.98
N GLY A 358 -19.14 16.15 -1.22
CA GLY A 358 -19.52 14.74 -1.30
C GLY A 358 -19.14 14.09 -2.64
N THR A 359 -18.04 14.55 -3.24
CA THR A 359 -17.65 14.16 -4.60
C THR A 359 -16.92 12.83 -4.68
N GLY A 360 -16.34 12.37 -3.57
CA GLY A 360 -15.57 11.13 -3.49
C GLY A 360 -14.20 11.22 -4.19
N ALA A 361 -13.12 10.88 -3.47
CA ALA A 361 -11.76 10.88 -4.01
C ALA A 361 -11.30 9.45 -4.30
N THR A 362 -11.39 9.02 -5.56
CA THR A 362 -10.79 7.76 -6.04
C THR A 362 -9.36 8.01 -6.52
N ILE A 363 -8.61 6.95 -6.77
CA ILE A 363 -7.22 7.03 -7.26
C ILE A 363 -7.09 7.55 -8.71
N TYR A 364 -8.19 7.77 -9.41
CA TYR A 364 -8.30 8.37 -10.74
C TYR A 364 -9.36 9.47 -10.77
N ALA A 365 -9.43 10.28 -9.71
CA ALA A 365 -10.41 11.34 -9.58
C ALA A 365 -10.03 12.53 -10.44
N LYS A 366 -10.74 12.74 -11.54
CA LYS A 366 -10.54 13.93 -12.37
C LYS A 366 -10.86 15.20 -11.62
N THR A 367 -9.99 16.22 -11.73
CA THR A 367 -10.11 17.49 -11.01
C THR A 367 -11.49 18.11 -11.11
N GLU A 368 -12.09 18.15 -12.31
CA GLU A 368 -13.41 18.74 -12.52
C GLU A 368 -14.56 17.99 -11.84
N LYS A 369 -14.36 16.70 -11.51
CA LYS A 369 -15.30 15.90 -10.72
C LYS A 369 -15.07 16.10 -9.23
N LEU A 370 -13.80 16.05 -8.78
CA LEU A 370 -13.45 16.22 -7.39
C LEU A 370 -13.77 17.63 -6.89
N VAL A 371 -13.39 18.67 -7.65
CA VAL A 371 -13.58 20.09 -7.33
C VAL A 371 -14.32 20.82 -8.46
N PRO A 372 -15.64 20.73 -8.54
CA PRO A 372 -16.41 21.39 -9.58
C PRO A 372 -16.25 22.91 -9.54
N PHE A 373 -15.55 23.51 -10.50
CA PHE A 373 -15.23 24.96 -10.50
C PHE A 373 -16.45 25.88 -10.56
N ARG A 374 -17.61 25.38 -10.98
CA ARG A 374 -18.86 26.15 -10.97
C ARG A 374 -19.54 26.20 -9.62
N ASP A 375 -19.16 25.31 -8.69
CA ASP A 375 -19.69 25.33 -7.32
C ASP A 375 -19.19 26.55 -6.56
N ARG A 376 -20.09 27.18 -5.81
CA ARG A 376 -19.75 28.39 -5.01
C ARG A 376 -18.76 28.06 -3.89
N ARG A 377 -18.86 26.86 -3.30
CA ARG A 377 -17.96 26.40 -2.23
C ARG A 377 -16.53 26.25 -2.76
N THR A 378 -16.37 25.64 -3.94
CA THR A 378 -15.08 25.52 -4.64
C THR A 378 -14.45 26.88 -4.89
N ARG A 379 -15.22 27.86 -5.41
CA ARG A 379 -14.68 29.20 -5.66
C ARG A 379 -14.25 29.89 -4.38
N ALA A 380 -15.09 29.85 -3.33
CA ALA A 380 -14.75 30.42 -2.04
C ALA A 380 -13.51 29.76 -1.40
N PHE A 381 -13.35 28.47 -1.58
CA PHE A 381 -12.13 27.78 -1.15
C PHE A 381 -10.90 28.26 -1.93
N LEU A 382 -10.97 28.35 -3.26
CA LEU A 382 -9.83 28.79 -4.09
C LEU A 382 -9.36 30.21 -3.75
N GLU A 383 -10.28 31.11 -3.42
CA GLU A 383 -9.94 32.47 -2.95
C GLU A 383 -9.18 32.42 -1.61
N ARG A 384 -9.65 31.61 -0.65
CA ARG A 384 -8.96 31.41 0.64
C ARG A 384 -7.63 30.70 0.48
N ALA A 385 -7.58 29.64 -0.35
CA ALA A 385 -6.37 28.87 -0.63
C ALA A 385 -5.26 29.78 -1.15
N ARG A 386 -5.59 30.66 -2.10
CA ARG A 386 -4.63 31.64 -2.61
C ARG A 386 -4.10 32.54 -1.49
N ALA A 387 -4.99 33.05 -0.62
CA ALA A 387 -4.58 33.91 0.49
C ALA A 387 -3.62 33.15 1.45
N TRP A 388 -3.90 31.90 1.78
CA TRP A 388 -3.03 31.09 2.63
C TRP A 388 -1.63 30.87 2.02
N TRP A 389 -1.55 30.63 0.71
CA TRP A 389 -0.25 30.50 0.03
C TRP A 389 0.51 31.83 0.01
N ASP A 390 -0.16 32.96 -0.30
CA ASP A 390 0.43 34.31 -0.30
C ASP A 390 0.95 34.67 1.12
N GLU A 391 0.20 34.33 2.18
CA GLU A 391 0.59 34.54 3.57
C GLU A 391 1.79 33.64 3.99
N ALA A 392 1.80 32.38 3.60
CA ALA A 392 2.91 31.49 3.87
C ALA A 392 4.21 31.98 3.23
N GLU A 393 4.18 32.42 1.97
CA GLU A 393 5.33 33.01 1.28
C GLU A 393 5.81 34.32 1.94
N ALA A 394 4.89 35.15 2.40
CA ALA A 394 5.22 36.42 3.05
C ALA A 394 5.95 36.20 4.40
N GLU A 395 5.53 35.22 5.18
CA GLU A 395 6.18 34.87 6.46
C GLU A 395 7.61 34.33 6.24
N GLU A 396 7.82 33.47 5.23
CA GLU A 396 9.15 32.95 4.88
C GLU A 396 10.07 34.03 4.29
N ALA A 397 9.55 34.93 3.45
CA ALA A 397 10.36 36.01 2.86
C ALA A 397 10.91 37.00 3.91
N GLY A 398 10.23 37.13 5.04
CA GLY A 398 10.69 37.92 6.18
C GLY A 398 11.94 37.35 6.84
N ASP A 399 12.14 36.04 6.79
CA ASP A 399 13.23 35.33 7.43
C ASP A 399 14.54 35.32 6.59
N ARG A 400 14.44 35.33 5.27
CA ARG A 400 15.61 35.39 4.35
C ARG A 400 16.33 36.74 4.36
N LYS A 401 15.78 37.75 5.06
CA LYS A 401 16.34 39.09 5.18
C LYS A 401 17.01 39.36 6.53
N SER A 402 16.95 38.43 7.48
CA SER A 402 17.62 38.45 8.78
C SER A 402 18.82 37.49 8.79
#